data_a47433b1d960a8c40d55f92576c9d89d
#
_entry.id   a47433b1d960a8c40d55f92576c9d89d
#
_cell.length_a   1.000
_cell.length_b   1.000
_cell.length_c   1.000
_cell.angle_alpha   90.00
_cell.angle_beta   90.00
_cell.angle_gamma   90.00
#
_symmetry.space_group_name_H-M   'P 1'
#
loop_
_entity.id
_entity.type
_entity.pdbx_description
1 polymer ?
#
loop_
_entity_poly.entity_id
_entity_poly.type
_entity_poly.pdbx_seq_one_letter_code
_entity_poly.pdbx_strand_id
1 'polypeptide(L)'
;FPQAKRRLLTRWSDIAVSEPGFGIVDSWESRRLELEDCFTTFAALWQERLQGEPRSDLLSLMVHAEGTKNLSPGEFLGNLINLIVGGNDTTRNSISGGVLALNQNPGEYDKLRANPDLITGMVPEIIRWQTPLAHMRRTATSDIELGAKTIKKGDKVVMWYVSGNRDGEVIENPNAFIIDRERPRQHLSFGFGIHRCVGNRLAELQLKIVWEEVMKRWRFVEVVGEPKRVRSSFVKGYETLPVRIQA
;
A
#
# COMPACT_ATOMS: atom_id res chain seq x y z
N PHE A 1 -9.21 -17.97 -2.41
CA PHE A 1 -8.71 -17.81 -3.77
C PHE A 1 -7.68 -18.91 -4.05
N PRO A 2 -7.71 -19.59 -5.23
CA PRO A 2 -6.80 -20.70 -5.53
C PRO A 2 -5.34 -20.24 -5.60
N GLN A 3 -4.43 -20.93 -4.92
CA GLN A 3 -3.01 -20.56 -4.87
C GLN A 3 -2.35 -20.55 -6.26
N ALA A 4 -2.74 -21.47 -7.14
CA ALA A 4 -2.21 -21.52 -8.51
C ALA A 4 -2.53 -20.24 -9.32
N LYS A 5 -3.60 -19.53 -8.99
CA LYS A 5 -4.05 -18.31 -9.65
C LYS A 5 -3.59 -17.02 -8.95
N ARG A 6 -2.79 -17.09 -7.88
CA ARG A 6 -2.39 -15.91 -7.07
C ARG A 6 -1.76 -14.76 -7.87
N ARG A 7 -1.11 -15.07 -9.00
CA ARG A 7 -0.52 -14.03 -9.88
C ARG A 7 -1.57 -13.12 -10.53
N LEU A 8 -2.81 -13.57 -10.64
CA LEU A 8 -3.91 -12.73 -11.12
C LEU A 8 -4.20 -11.58 -10.14
N LEU A 9 -4.05 -11.81 -8.84
CA LEU A 9 -4.25 -10.75 -7.83
C LEU A 9 -3.26 -9.60 -8.03
N THR A 10 -1.98 -9.90 -8.28
CA THR A 10 -0.97 -8.87 -8.55
C THR A 10 -1.23 -8.17 -9.88
N ARG A 11 -1.63 -8.91 -10.93
CA ARG A 11 -1.98 -8.35 -12.22
C ARG A 11 -3.18 -7.39 -12.11
N TRP A 12 -4.27 -7.81 -11.48
CA TRP A 12 -5.45 -6.96 -11.31
C TRP A 12 -5.17 -5.74 -10.44
N SER A 13 -4.27 -5.85 -9.45
CA SER A 13 -3.80 -4.71 -8.68
C SER A 13 -3.06 -3.70 -9.57
N ASP A 14 -2.10 -4.16 -10.37
CA ASP A 14 -1.35 -3.33 -11.30
C ASP A 14 -2.28 -2.62 -12.31
N ILE A 15 -3.25 -3.36 -12.86
CA ILE A 15 -4.26 -2.84 -13.81
C ILE A 15 -5.17 -1.79 -13.15
N ALA A 16 -5.62 -2.06 -11.93
CA ALA A 16 -6.55 -1.15 -11.24
C ALA A 16 -5.95 0.24 -10.98
N VAL A 17 -4.64 0.35 -10.80
CA VAL A 17 -3.92 1.61 -10.56
C VAL A 17 -3.23 2.17 -11.79
N SER A 18 -3.28 1.48 -12.93
CA SER A 18 -2.63 1.90 -14.17
C SER A 18 -3.51 2.82 -15.01
N GLU A 19 -2.85 3.62 -15.84
CA GLU A 19 -3.46 4.43 -16.87
C GLU A 19 -3.01 3.93 -18.26
N PRO A 20 -3.87 4.00 -19.31
CA PRO A 20 -3.49 3.63 -20.65
C PRO A 20 -2.27 4.40 -21.17
N GLY A 21 -1.41 3.69 -21.92
CA GLY A 21 -0.20 4.26 -22.53
C GLY A 21 1.03 4.27 -21.62
N PHE A 22 0.94 3.69 -20.40
CA PHE A 22 2.09 3.57 -19.48
C PHE A 22 2.61 2.15 -19.30
N GLY A 23 2.31 1.26 -20.26
CA GLY A 23 2.99 -0.03 -20.41
C GLY A 23 2.31 -1.22 -19.75
N ILE A 24 1.24 -1.03 -18.97
CA ILE A 24 0.50 -2.12 -18.33
C ILE A 24 -0.80 -2.41 -19.08
N VAL A 25 -1.51 -1.37 -19.48
CA VAL A 25 -2.73 -1.43 -20.27
C VAL A 25 -2.63 -0.48 -21.47
N ASP A 26 -3.13 -0.93 -22.63
CA ASP A 26 -3.04 -0.17 -23.87
C ASP A 26 -4.19 0.83 -24.03
N SER A 27 -5.35 0.53 -23.43
CA SER A 27 -6.56 1.34 -23.55
C SER A 27 -7.44 1.23 -22.31
N TRP A 28 -8.40 2.18 -22.17
CA TRP A 28 -9.45 2.08 -21.15
C TRP A 28 -10.33 0.85 -21.35
N GLU A 29 -10.52 0.41 -22.57
CA GLU A 29 -11.28 -0.80 -22.90
C GLU A 29 -10.55 -2.06 -22.43
N SER A 30 -9.25 -2.21 -22.72
CA SER A 30 -8.48 -3.36 -22.22
C SER A 30 -8.44 -3.40 -20.69
N ARG A 31 -8.32 -2.22 -20.04
CA ARG A 31 -8.39 -2.11 -18.58
C ARG A 31 -9.76 -2.58 -18.05
N ARG A 32 -10.84 -2.17 -18.70
CA ARG A 32 -12.21 -2.57 -18.34
C ARG A 32 -12.39 -4.10 -18.42
N LEU A 33 -11.98 -4.70 -19.53
CA LEU A 33 -12.09 -6.15 -19.75
C LEU A 33 -11.33 -6.97 -18.70
N GLU A 34 -10.13 -6.56 -18.34
CA GLU A 34 -9.34 -7.22 -17.28
C GLU A 34 -10.00 -7.10 -15.91
N LEU A 35 -10.62 -5.95 -15.59
CA LEU A 35 -11.35 -5.78 -14.33
C LEU A 35 -12.68 -6.54 -14.32
N GLU A 36 -13.31 -6.75 -15.46
CA GLU A 36 -14.49 -7.62 -15.61
C GLU A 36 -14.13 -9.10 -15.38
N ASP A 37 -12.97 -9.56 -15.84
CA ASP A 37 -12.45 -10.90 -15.52
C ASP A 37 -12.23 -11.07 -14.01
N CYS A 38 -11.65 -10.06 -13.37
CA CYS A 38 -11.53 -10.02 -11.92
C CYS A 38 -12.90 -10.15 -11.24
N PHE A 39 -13.87 -9.31 -11.64
CA PHE A 39 -15.22 -9.35 -11.10
C PHE A 39 -15.87 -10.72 -11.28
N THR A 40 -15.82 -11.29 -12.48
CA THR A 40 -16.42 -12.61 -12.80
C THR A 40 -15.81 -13.72 -11.95
N THR A 41 -14.49 -13.72 -11.82
CA THR A 41 -13.78 -14.70 -10.98
C THR A 41 -14.23 -14.63 -9.52
N PHE A 42 -14.36 -13.43 -8.98
CA PHE A 42 -14.74 -13.27 -7.59
C PHE A 42 -16.25 -13.40 -7.37
N ALA A 43 -17.09 -13.11 -8.35
CA ALA A 43 -18.53 -13.37 -8.30
C ALA A 43 -18.80 -14.86 -8.18
N ALA A 44 -18.06 -15.69 -8.93
CA ALA A 44 -18.16 -17.15 -8.79
C ALA A 44 -17.75 -17.64 -7.40
N LEU A 45 -16.66 -17.09 -6.85
CA LEU A 45 -16.21 -17.40 -5.48
C LEU A 45 -17.21 -16.90 -4.42
N TRP A 46 -17.87 -15.77 -4.65
CA TRP A 46 -18.92 -15.24 -3.78
C TRP A 46 -20.08 -16.23 -3.69
N GLN A 47 -20.56 -16.73 -4.83
CA GLN A 47 -21.64 -17.72 -4.88
C GLN A 47 -21.23 -19.04 -4.18
N GLU A 48 -20.01 -19.50 -4.39
CA GLU A 48 -19.48 -20.67 -3.66
C GLU A 48 -19.50 -20.46 -2.14
N ARG A 49 -19.09 -19.28 -1.66
CA ARG A 49 -19.06 -18.94 -0.24
C ARG A 49 -20.46 -18.79 0.35
N LEU A 50 -21.40 -18.25 -0.43
CA LEU A 50 -22.79 -18.06 -0.01
C LEU A 50 -23.50 -19.39 0.25
N GLN A 51 -23.16 -20.42 -0.53
CA GLN A 51 -23.73 -21.76 -0.41
C GLN A 51 -23.03 -22.65 0.61
N GLY A 52 -21.86 -22.23 1.08
CA GLY A 52 -21.03 -23.00 2.02
C GLY A 52 -21.09 -22.49 3.45
N GLU A 53 -20.51 -23.27 4.36
CA GLU A 53 -20.32 -22.84 5.74
C GLU A 53 -19.36 -21.62 5.82
N PRO A 54 -19.58 -20.71 6.79
CA PRO A 54 -18.68 -19.58 7.02
C PRO A 54 -17.22 -20.02 7.24
N ARG A 55 -16.29 -19.35 6.55
CA ARG A 55 -14.84 -19.59 6.67
C ARG A 55 -14.13 -18.33 7.20
N SER A 56 -12.90 -18.48 7.67
CA SER A 56 -12.08 -17.36 8.20
C SER A 56 -11.39 -16.53 7.11
N ASP A 57 -11.82 -16.60 5.84
CA ASP A 57 -11.32 -15.73 4.78
C ASP A 57 -12.19 -14.47 4.60
N LEU A 58 -11.58 -13.40 4.09
CA LEU A 58 -12.25 -12.10 3.92
C LEU A 58 -13.51 -12.18 3.06
N LEU A 59 -13.48 -12.99 1.99
CA LEU A 59 -14.63 -13.12 1.10
C LEU A 59 -15.82 -13.78 1.82
N SER A 60 -15.55 -14.82 2.59
CA SER A 60 -16.57 -15.47 3.40
C SER A 60 -17.14 -14.53 4.47
N LEU A 61 -16.28 -13.74 5.12
CA LEU A 61 -16.74 -12.71 6.08
C LEU A 61 -17.64 -11.68 5.42
N MET A 62 -17.31 -11.21 4.21
CA MET A 62 -18.12 -10.24 3.46
C MET A 62 -19.49 -10.83 3.05
N VAL A 63 -19.51 -12.08 2.61
CA VAL A 63 -20.75 -12.77 2.17
C VAL A 63 -21.75 -12.90 3.32
N HIS A 64 -21.28 -13.15 4.53
CA HIS A 64 -22.14 -13.44 5.69
C HIS A 64 -22.38 -12.23 6.61
N ALA A 65 -21.60 -11.13 6.46
CA ALA A 65 -21.78 -9.96 7.31
C ALA A 65 -22.97 -9.10 6.87
N GLU A 66 -23.77 -8.65 7.84
CA GLU A 66 -24.98 -7.82 7.60
C GLU A 66 -24.68 -6.57 6.75
N GLY A 67 -23.54 -5.93 6.94
CA GLY A 67 -23.15 -4.71 6.22
C GLY A 67 -22.69 -4.92 4.78
N THR A 68 -22.45 -6.18 4.35
CA THR A 68 -21.86 -6.46 3.03
C THR A 68 -22.57 -7.56 2.23
N LYS A 69 -23.43 -8.36 2.87
CA LYS A 69 -24.12 -9.48 2.19
C LYS A 69 -25.01 -9.08 1.02
N ASN A 70 -25.50 -7.82 1.00
CA ASN A 70 -26.44 -7.29 -0.01
C ASN A 70 -25.80 -6.20 -0.89
N LEU A 71 -24.47 -6.22 -1.09
CA LEU A 71 -23.80 -5.28 -1.97
C LEU A 71 -24.30 -5.41 -3.41
N SER A 72 -24.52 -4.27 -4.06
CA SER A 72 -24.72 -4.24 -5.51
C SER A 72 -23.44 -4.71 -6.23
N PRO A 73 -23.51 -5.17 -7.49
CA PRO A 73 -22.33 -5.58 -8.26
C PRO A 73 -21.22 -4.52 -8.29
N GLY A 74 -21.57 -3.24 -8.41
CA GLY A 74 -20.60 -2.14 -8.41
C GLY A 74 -19.93 -1.92 -7.05
N GLU A 75 -20.68 -1.99 -5.96
CA GLU A 75 -20.14 -1.91 -4.60
C GLU A 75 -19.25 -3.10 -4.27
N PHE A 76 -19.65 -4.30 -4.68
CA PHE A 76 -18.85 -5.51 -4.51
C PHE A 76 -17.51 -5.38 -5.23
N LEU A 77 -17.51 -4.99 -6.52
CA LEU A 77 -16.30 -4.78 -7.29
C LEU A 77 -15.42 -3.70 -6.65
N GLY A 78 -16.00 -2.57 -6.23
CA GLY A 78 -15.27 -1.49 -5.57
C GLY A 78 -14.58 -1.95 -4.28
N ASN A 79 -15.27 -2.70 -3.43
CA ASN A 79 -14.70 -3.29 -2.21
C ASN A 79 -13.57 -4.27 -2.54
N LEU A 80 -13.78 -5.12 -3.54
CA LEU A 80 -12.81 -6.11 -3.97
C LEU A 80 -11.51 -5.48 -4.47
N ILE A 81 -11.62 -4.48 -5.35
CA ILE A 81 -10.47 -3.74 -5.87
C ILE A 81 -9.72 -3.04 -4.75
N ASN A 82 -10.43 -2.42 -3.80
CA ASN A 82 -9.80 -1.79 -2.64
C ASN A 82 -8.99 -2.79 -1.79
N LEU A 83 -9.52 -3.99 -1.57
CA LEU A 83 -8.82 -5.04 -0.82
C LEU A 83 -7.60 -5.58 -1.57
N ILE A 84 -7.72 -5.81 -2.90
CA ILE A 84 -6.63 -6.33 -3.73
C ILE A 84 -5.51 -5.30 -3.83
N VAL A 85 -5.81 -4.05 -4.21
CA VAL A 85 -4.83 -2.97 -4.36
C VAL A 85 -4.20 -2.61 -3.01
N GLY A 86 -5.04 -2.41 -1.99
CA GLY A 86 -4.56 -2.03 -0.66
C GLY A 86 -3.66 -3.08 -0.01
N GLY A 87 -3.96 -4.36 -0.21
CA GLY A 87 -3.20 -5.47 0.38
C GLY A 87 -1.92 -5.86 -0.38
N ASN A 88 -1.81 -5.48 -1.65
CA ASN A 88 -0.72 -5.91 -2.52
C ASN A 88 0.30 -4.78 -2.79
N ASP A 89 -0.11 -3.73 -3.49
CA ASP A 89 0.79 -2.71 -4.01
C ASP A 89 1.52 -1.93 -2.94
N THR A 90 0.81 -1.50 -1.91
CA THR A 90 1.38 -0.65 -0.86
C THR A 90 2.44 -1.39 -0.06
N THR A 91 2.21 -2.67 0.24
CA THR A 91 3.16 -3.53 0.97
C THR A 91 4.38 -3.85 0.11
N ARG A 92 4.18 -4.26 -1.16
CA ARG A 92 5.26 -4.52 -2.12
C ARG A 92 6.18 -3.30 -2.29
N ASN A 93 5.59 -2.12 -2.49
CA ASN A 93 6.34 -0.88 -2.64
C ASN A 93 7.04 -0.42 -1.35
N SER A 94 6.48 -0.74 -0.19
CA SER A 94 7.14 -0.50 1.09
C SER A 94 8.36 -1.40 1.30
N ILE A 95 8.29 -2.69 0.91
CA ILE A 95 9.44 -3.60 0.94
C ILE A 95 10.56 -3.07 0.05
N SER A 96 10.26 -2.78 -1.22
CA SER A 96 11.24 -2.23 -2.18
C SER A 96 11.81 -0.89 -1.71
N GLY A 97 10.95 -0.01 -1.18
CA GLY A 97 11.36 1.28 -0.63
C GLY A 97 12.27 1.15 0.59
N GLY A 98 12.05 0.15 1.43
CA GLY A 98 12.92 -0.16 2.57
C GLY A 98 14.31 -0.64 2.13
N VAL A 99 14.37 -1.52 1.12
CA VAL A 99 15.65 -1.95 0.54
C VAL A 99 16.43 -0.74 0.00
N LEU A 100 15.77 0.10 -0.80
CA LEU A 100 16.42 1.29 -1.36
C LEU A 100 16.84 2.28 -0.27
N ALA A 101 15.99 2.54 0.73
CA ALA A 101 16.29 3.47 1.82
C ALA A 101 17.51 3.03 2.63
N LEU A 102 17.62 1.75 2.97
CA LEU A 102 18.79 1.22 3.68
C LEU A 102 20.07 1.31 2.83
N ASN A 103 19.99 1.07 1.51
CA ASN A 103 21.14 1.24 0.61
C ASN A 103 21.58 2.70 0.50
N GLN A 104 20.64 3.64 0.50
CA GLN A 104 20.92 5.07 0.48
C GLN A 104 21.41 5.63 1.83
N ASN A 105 21.20 4.89 2.92
CA ASN A 105 21.58 5.24 4.28
C ASN A 105 22.36 4.09 4.94
N PRO A 106 23.61 3.82 4.51
CA PRO A 106 24.36 2.64 4.96
C PRO A 106 24.58 2.58 6.47
N GLY A 107 24.70 3.74 7.15
CA GLY A 107 24.79 3.82 8.60
C GLY A 107 23.56 3.27 9.32
N GLU A 108 22.36 3.44 8.74
CA GLU A 108 21.12 2.87 9.27
C GLU A 108 21.06 1.36 9.06
N TYR A 109 21.62 0.89 7.94
CA TYR A 109 21.74 -0.55 7.70
C TYR A 109 22.74 -1.20 8.66
N ASP A 110 23.84 -0.51 9.00
CA ASP A 110 24.82 -0.99 10.00
C ASP A 110 24.19 -1.06 11.39
N LYS A 111 23.42 -0.06 11.81
CA LYS A 111 22.63 -0.11 13.05
C LYS A 111 21.69 -1.32 13.08
N LEU A 112 20.97 -1.57 11.98
CA LEU A 112 20.05 -2.69 11.88
C LEU A 112 20.77 -4.03 12.04
N ARG A 113 21.96 -4.19 11.42
CA ARG A 113 22.77 -5.41 11.55
C ARG A 113 23.31 -5.60 12.95
N ALA A 114 23.71 -4.52 13.60
CA ALA A 114 24.19 -4.56 14.99
C ALA A 114 23.06 -4.88 16.00
N ASN A 115 21.83 -4.46 15.70
CA ASN A 115 20.67 -4.67 16.56
C ASN A 115 19.39 -4.94 15.74
N PRO A 116 19.07 -6.22 15.45
CA PRO A 116 17.87 -6.61 14.72
C PRO A 116 16.53 -6.23 15.39
N ASP A 117 16.52 -5.94 16.70
CA ASP A 117 15.31 -5.50 17.41
C ASP A 117 14.78 -4.16 16.88
N LEU A 118 15.64 -3.38 16.22
CA LEU A 118 15.29 -2.13 15.54
C LEU A 118 14.31 -2.32 14.37
N ILE A 119 14.10 -3.56 13.88
CA ILE A 119 13.09 -3.85 12.84
C ILE A 119 11.72 -3.30 13.24
N THR A 120 11.37 -3.36 14.53
CA THR A 120 10.08 -2.87 15.03
C THR A 120 9.90 -1.35 14.85
N GLY A 121 10.96 -0.55 15.00
CA GLY A 121 10.97 0.89 14.73
C GLY A 121 11.17 1.21 13.26
N MET A 122 12.00 0.43 12.57
CA MET A 122 12.31 0.59 11.16
C MET A 122 11.06 0.44 10.27
N VAL A 123 10.17 -0.50 10.56
CA VAL A 123 8.98 -0.76 9.72
C VAL A 123 8.09 0.48 9.55
N PRO A 124 7.64 1.16 10.62
CA PRO A 124 6.92 2.42 10.46
C PRO A 124 7.73 3.51 9.76
N GLU A 125 9.04 3.59 9.99
CA GLU A 125 9.92 4.56 9.29
C GLU A 125 10.00 4.27 7.79
N ILE A 126 10.08 3.00 7.36
CA ILE A 126 9.97 2.61 5.95
C ILE A 126 8.64 3.08 5.37
N ILE A 127 7.53 2.86 6.06
CA ILE A 127 6.19 3.26 5.63
C ILE A 127 6.08 4.78 5.50
N ARG A 128 6.64 5.53 6.45
CA ARG A 128 6.73 6.99 6.40
C ARG A 128 7.58 7.44 5.22
N TRP A 129 8.78 6.90 5.08
CA TRP A 129 9.77 7.28 4.07
C TRP A 129 9.28 6.98 2.65
N GLN A 130 8.76 5.79 2.43
CA GLN A 130 8.25 5.37 1.14
C GLN A 130 6.94 6.09 0.80
N THR A 131 6.01 6.22 1.75
CA THR A 131 4.68 6.80 1.53
C THR A 131 4.06 6.24 0.24
N PRO A 132 3.69 4.94 0.19
CA PRO A 132 3.37 4.24 -1.06
C PRO A 132 2.16 4.83 -1.81
N LEU A 133 1.25 5.52 -1.12
CA LEU A 133 0.20 6.35 -1.71
C LEU A 133 0.53 7.82 -1.45
N ALA A 134 0.71 8.59 -2.53
CA ALA A 134 1.18 9.98 -2.44
C ALA A 134 0.14 10.91 -1.79
N HIS A 135 -1.13 10.67 -2.05
CA HIS A 135 -2.22 11.51 -1.57
C HIS A 135 -3.54 10.74 -1.50
N MET A 136 -4.52 11.32 -0.82
CA MET A 136 -5.93 10.95 -0.91
C MET A 136 -6.78 12.19 -1.14
N ARG A 137 -7.94 12.03 -1.78
CA ARG A 137 -8.89 13.11 -2.10
C ARG A 137 -10.17 12.95 -1.31
N ARG A 138 -10.75 14.08 -0.93
CA ARG A 138 -12.11 14.18 -0.38
C ARG A 138 -12.91 15.21 -1.20
N THR A 139 -14.23 15.12 -1.09
CA THR A 139 -15.15 16.17 -1.56
C THR A 139 -15.83 16.76 -0.35
N ALA A 140 -15.78 18.08 -0.20
CA ALA A 140 -16.44 18.77 0.91
C ALA A 140 -17.96 18.58 0.82
N THR A 141 -18.60 18.16 1.90
CA THR A 141 -20.06 17.97 1.99
C THR A 141 -20.80 19.21 2.48
N SER A 142 -20.06 20.16 3.05
CA SER A 142 -20.52 21.47 3.51
C SER A 142 -19.41 22.50 3.37
N ASP A 143 -19.74 23.77 3.49
CA ASP A 143 -18.74 24.83 3.64
C ASP A 143 -17.99 24.65 4.97
N ILE A 144 -16.67 24.83 4.97
CA ILE A 144 -15.82 24.71 6.16
C ILE A 144 -14.65 25.70 6.09
N GLU A 145 -14.33 26.31 7.22
CA GLU A 145 -13.10 27.10 7.36
C GLU A 145 -11.93 26.21 7.74
N LEU A 146 -10.81 26.35 7.00
CA LEU A 146 -9.56 25.67 7.31
C LEU A 146 -8.40 26.66 7.20
N GLY A 147 -7.81 26.98 8.34
CA GLY A 147 -6.84 28.08 8.42
C GLY A 147 -7.50 29.41 7.99
N ALA A 148 -6.90 30.13 7.05
CA ALA A 148 -7.43 31.39 6.51
C ALA A 148 -8.24 31.22 5.22
N LYS A 149 -8.71 30.01 4.91
CA LYS A 149 -9.40 29.71 3.66
C LYS A 149 -10.75 29.04 3.89
N THR A 150 -11.75 29.42 3.11
CA THR A 150 -13.04 28.76 3.07
C THR A 150 -13.02 27.70 1.97
N ILE A 151 -13.29 26.45 2.35
CA ILE A 151 -13.53 25.33 1.46
C ILE A 151 -15.05 25.25 1.26
N LYS A 152 -15.52 25.34 0.01
CA LYS A 152 -16.93 25.31 -0.31
C LYS A 152 -17.44 23.88 -0.47
N LYS A 153 -18.73 23.66 -0.21
CA LYS A 153 -19.41 22.41 -0.54
C LYS A 153 -19.17 22.04 -2.01
N GLY A 154 -18.71 20.81 -2.25
CA GLY A 154 -18.39 20.30 -3.58
C GLY A 154 -16.91 20.44 -3.96
N ASP A 155 -16.12 21.25 -3.24
CA ASP A 155 -14.69 21.39 -3.49
C ASP A 155 -13.94 20.07 -3.30
N LYS A 156 -12.90 19.90 -4.13
CA LYS A 156 -11.98 18.75 -4.03
C LYS A 156 -10.79 19.12 -3.14
N VAL A 157 -10.68 18.43 -2.03
CA VAL A 157 -9.57 18.59 -1.07
C VAL A 157 -8.60 17.43 -1.21
N VAL A 158 -7.36 17.73 -1.56
CA VAL A 158 -6.29 16.74 -1.70
C VAL A 158 -5.38 16.80 -0.48
N MET A 159 -5.25 15.68 0.20
CA MET A 159 -4.35 15.50 1.34
C MET A 159 -3.05 14.86 0.85
N TRP A 160 -1.97 15.65 0.77
CA TRP A 160 -0.66 15.18 0.32
C TRP A 160 0.10 14.47 1.45
N TYR A 161 -0.03 13.15 1.55
CA TYR A 161 0.65 12.35 2.56
C TYR A 161 2.18 12.42 2.42
N VAL A 162 2.69 12.52 1.19
CA VAL A 162 4.13 12.69 0.94
C VAL A 162 4.68 14.00 1.55
N SER A 163 3.88 15.06 1.55
CA SER A 163 4.22 16.33 2.20
C SER A 163 4.12 16.23 3.71
N GLY A 164 2.98 15.77 4.24
CA GLY A 164 2.78 15.63 5.68
C GLY A 164 3.78 14.68 6.35
N ASN A 165 4.27 13.65 5.63
CA ASN A 165 5.31 12.76 6.12
C ASN A 165 6.73 13.38 6.07
N ARG A 166 6.84 14.62 5.57
CA ARG A 166 8.06 15.44 5.52
C ARG A 166 7.90 16.78 6.24
N ASP A 167 6.86 16.94 7.03
CA ASP A 167 6.56 18.16 7.77
C ASP A 167 7.49 18.30 8.98
N GLY A 168 8.36 19.32 8.95
CA GLY A 168 9.33 19.60 10.01
C GLY A 168 8.71 20.20 11.28
N GLU A 169 7.48 20.70 11.21
CA GLU A 169 6.76 21.18 12.40
C GLU A 169 6.29 20.04 13.29
N VAL A 170 6.13 18.82 12.72
CA VAL A 170 5.56 17.64 13.41
C VAL A 170 6.59 16.53 13.55
N ILE A 171 7.45 16.33 12.54
CA ILE A 171 8.41 15.23 12.47
C ILE A 171 9.84 15.80 12.53
N GLU A 172 10.56 15.43 13.55
CA GLU A 172 11.95 15.80 13.70
C GLU A 172 12.80 15.20 12.56
N ASN A 173 13.69 16.00 11.95
CA ASN A 173 14.54 15.59 10.84
C ASN A 173 13.77 14.82 9.76
N PRO A 174 12.68 15.38 9.18
CA PRO A 174 11.72 14.63 8.35
C PRO A 174 12.33 14.12 7.05
N ASN A 175 13.41 14.72 6.58
CA ASN A 175 14.14 14.34 5.37
C ASN A 175 15.29 13.35 5.64
N ALA A 176 15.47 12.89 6.86
CA ALA A 176 16.37 11.79 7.21
C ALA A 176 15.60 10.49 7.36
N PHE A 177 16.21 9.38 6.91
CA PHE A 177 15.75 8.03 7.19
C PHE A 177 16.40 7.55 8.49
N ILE A 178 15.63 7.32 9.54
CA ILE A 178 16.11 7.03 10.90
C ILE A 178 15.33 5.86 11.46
N ILE A 179 15.96 4.67 11.55
CA ILE A 179 15.26 3.43 11.93
C ILE A 179 14.96 3.32 13.44
N ASP A 180 15.64 4.10 14.24
CA ASP A 180 15.50 4.20 15.71
C ASP A 180 14.78 5.49 16.14
N ARG A 181 13.98 6.08 15.27
CA ARG A 181 13.19 7.28 15.52
C ARG A 181 12.30 7.12 16.77
N GLU A 182 12.27 8.12 17.66
CA GLU A 182 11.52 8.06 18.92
C GLU A 182 10.02 7.81 18.71
N ARG A 183 9.42 8.47 17.69
CA ARG A 183 7.99 8.35 17.36
C ARG A 183 7.77 7.82 15.94
N PRO A 184 8.16 6.56 15.65
CA PRO A 184 8.21 6.07 14.28
C PRO A 184 6.83 5.96 13.60
N ARG A 185 5.73 5.85 14.39
CA ARG A 185 4.35 5.79 13.88
C ARG A 185 3.70 7.16 13.68
N GLN A 186 4.43 8.25 13.90
CA GLN A 186 3.94 9.61 13.65
C GLN A 186 4.03 9.93 12.16
N HIS A 187 3.18 9.29 11.35
CA HIS A 187 3.11 9.48 9.90
C HIS A 187 1.68 9.35 9.38
N LEU A 188 1.42 9.88 8.18
CA LEU A 188 0.09 9.91 7.53
C LEU A 188 -0.11 8.82 6.48
N SER A 189 0.86 7.91 6.24
CA SER A 189 0.78 6.91 5.18
C SER A 189 -0.45 6.00 5.27
N PHE A 190 -0.96 5.77 6.48
CA PHE A 190 -2.19 5.01 6.72
C PHE A 190 -3.46 5.87 6.73
N GLY A 191 -3.35 7.16 6.45
CA GLY A 191 -4.45 8.10 6.58
C GLY A 191 -4.89 8.33 8.02
N PHE A 192 -6.00 9.05 8.19
CA PHE A 192 -6.56 9.41 9.47
C PHE A 192 -8.09 9.39 9.45
N GLY A 193 -8.73 9.28 10.63
CA GLY A 193 -10.18 9.32 10.80
C GLY A 193 -10.86 8.03 10.31
N ILE A 194 -12.11 8.16 9.85
CA ILE A 194 -12.97 7.04 9.46
C ILE A 194 -12.40 6.20 8.30
N HIS A 195 -11.59 6.81 7.44
CA HIS A 195 -10.94 6.14 6.32
C HIS A 195 -9.50 5.69 6.62
N ARG A 196 -9.09 5.67 7.88
CA ARG A 196 -7.79 5.09 8.24
C ARG A 196 -7.68 3.67 7.71
N CYS A 197 -6.51 3.32 7.20
CA CYS A 197 -6.22 2.00 6.65
C CYS A 197 -6.64 0.88 7.61
N VAL A 198 -7.55 0.00 7.17
CA VAL A 198 -8.03 -1.14 7.95
C VAL A 198 -6.93 -2.20 8.12
N GLY A 199 -6.02 -2.31 7.12
CA GLY A 199 -4.93 -3.28 7.08
C GLY A 199 -3.62 -2.82 7.75
N ASN A 200 -3.57 -1.68 8.44
CA ASN A 200 -2.33 -1.10 8.96
C ASN A 200 -1.53 -2.08 9.84
N ARG A 201 -2.19 -2.82 10.72
CA ARG A 201 -1.54 -3.81 11.60
C ARG A 201 -0.99 -5.00 10.82
N LEU A 202 -1.74 -5.47 9.82
CA LEU A 202 -1.31 -6.56 8.95
C LEU A 202 -0.11 -6.13 8.10
N ALA A 203 -0.13 -4.93 7.54
CA ALA A 203 0.98 -4.39 6.76
C ALA A 203 2.27 -4.26 7.61
N GLU A 204 2.18 -3.68 8.82
CA GLU A 204 3.32 -3.62 9.74
C GLU A 204 3.85 -5.02 10.09
N LEU A 205 2.96 -5.98 10.35
CA LEU A 205 3.35 -7.35 10.68
C LEU A 205 4.03 -8.07 9.50
N GLN A 206 3.47 -7.93 8.29
CA GLN A 206 4.07 -8.51 7.08
C GLN A 206 5.47 -7.95 6.82
N LEU A 207 5.62 -6.63 6.87
CA LEU A 207 6.92 -5.98 6.71
C LEU A 207 7.92 -6.43 7.77
N LYS A 208 7.49 -6.51 9.04
CA LYS A 208 8.33 -6.99 10.14
C LYS A 208 8.84 -8.40 9.87
N ILE A 209 7.94 -9.35 9.56
CA ILE A 209 8.31 -10.75 9.29
C ILE A 209 9.24 -10.84 8.07
N VAL A 210 8.95 -10.11 6.99
CA VAL A 210 9.81 -10.10 5.81
C VAL A 210 11.23 -9.64 6.16
N TRP A 211 11.38 -8.55 6.92
CA TRP A 211 12.70 -8.05 7.32
C TRP A 211 13.41 -8.98 8.31
N GLU A 212 12.70 -9.58 9.26
CA GLU A 212 13.26 -10.61 10.14
C GLU A 212 13.81 -11.78 9.33
N GLU A 213 13.07 -12.23 8.31
CA GLU A 213 13.50 -13.35 7.47
C GLU A 213 14.64 -12.96 6.50
N VAL A 214 14.65 -11.73 6.00
CA VAL A 214 15.76 -11.18 5.20
C VAL A 214 17.03 -11.15 6.02
N MET A 215 16.99 -10.60 7.24
CA MET A 215 18.16 -10.46 8.11
C MET A 215 18.72 -11.80 8.60
N LYS A 216 17.88 -12.83 8.70
CA LYS A 216 18.32 -14.19 9.05
C LYS A 216 19.07 -14.90 7.91
N ARG A 217 18.69 -14.63 6.65
CA ARG A 217 19.16 -15.40 5.50
C ARG A 217 20.27 -14.72 4.73
N TRP A 218 20.29 -13.39 4.72
CA TRP A 218 21.18 -12.62 3.86
C TRP A 218 21.91 -11.54 4.65
N ARG A 219 23.19 -11.46 4.40
CA ARG A 219 24.01 -10.41 5.00
C ARG A 219 23.62 -9.03 4.50
N PHE A 220 23.31 -8.94 3.20
CA PHE A 220 23.02 -7.67 2.54
C PHE A 220 22.15 -7.88 1.30
N VAL A 221 21.19 -6.98 1.10
CA VAL A 221 20.46 -6.84 -0.16
C VAL A 221 20.92 -5.53 -0.79
N GLU A 222 21.84 -5.67 -1.75
CA GLU A 222 22.50 -4.56 -2.42
C GLU A 222 21.69 -4.09 -3.63
N VAL A 223 21.42 -2.79 -3.74
CA VAL A 223 20.86 -2.18 -4.96
C VAL A 223 21.99 -2.00 -5.97
N VAL A 224 21.90 -2.68 -7.11
CA VAL A 224 22.99 -2.72 -8.11
C VAL A 224 22.66 -1.98 -9.41
N GLY A 225 21.57 -1.23 -9.46
CA GLY A 225 21.16 -0.44 -10.62
C GLY A 225 20.11 0.61 -10.28
N GLU A 226 19.86 1.51 -11.23
CA GLU A 226 18.88 2.57 -11.07
C GLU A 226 17.45 2.01 -10.92
N PRO A 227 16.70 2.45 -9.90
CA PRO A 227 15.30 2.07 -9.74
C PRO A 227 14.44 2.66 -10.86
N LYS A 228 13.67 1.82 -11.55
CA LYS A 228 12.64 2.30 -12.46
C LYS A 228 11.34 2.52 -11.68
N ARG A 229 10.87 3.77 -11.64
CA ARG A 229 9.67 4.15 -10.89
C ARG A 229 8.40 3.95 -11.71
N VAL A 230 7.31 3.55 -11.05
CA VAL A 230 5.97 3.59 -11.63
C VAL A 230 5.63 5.05 -11.99
N ARG A 231 5.15 5.26 -13.22
CA ARG A 231 4.68 6.58 -13.67
C ARG A 231 3.24 6.79 -13.19
N SER A 232 3.10 7.32 -11.97
CA SER A 232 1.81 7.59 -11.35
C SER A 232 1.93 8.79 -10.42
N SER A 233 0.90 9.62 -10.39
CA SER A 233 0.75 10.68 -9.39
C SER A 233 0.22 10.14 -8.05
N PHE A 234 -0.36 8.94 -8.04
CA PHE A 234 -1.03 8.34 -6.90
C PHE A 234 -0.16 7.29 -6.20
N VAL A 235 0.32 6.28 -6.95
CA VAL A 235 1.16 5.22 -6.41
C VAL A 235 2.63 5.60 -6.52
N LYS A 236 3.32 5.72 -5.39
CA LYS A 236 4.77 5.91 -5.33
C LYS A 236 5.45 4.55 -5.27
N GLY A 237 5.64 3.93 -6.42
CA GLY A 237 6.08 2.56 -6.56
C GLY A 237 7.29 2.35 -7.46
N TYR A 238 7.62 1.08 -7.65
CA TYR A 238 8.72 0.63 -8.48
C TYR A 238 8.21 -0.35 -9.55
N GLU A 239 8.59 -0.12 -10.81
CA GLU A 239 8.48 -1.13 -11.86
C GLU A 239 9.60 -2.17 -11.69
N THR A 240 10.83 -1.69 -11.48
CA THR A 240 11.98 -2.53 -11.19
C THR A 240 12.90 -1.88 -10.15
N LEU A 241 13.49 -2.72 -9.30
CA LEU A 241 14.58 -2.37 -8.39
C LEU A 241 15.64 -3.50 -8.50
N PRO A 242 16.70 -3.31 -9.31
CA PRO A 242 17.73 -4.32 -9.46
C PRO A 242 18.51 -4.51 -8.16
N VAL A 243 18.56 -5.75 -7.67
CA VAL A 243 19.28 -6.07 -6.43
C VAL A 243 20.18 -7.28 -6.60
N ARG A 244 21.25 -7.32 -5.81
CA ARG A 244 22.13 -8.47 -5.59
C ARG A 244 21.97 -8.91 -4.15
N ILE A 245 21.79 -10.20 -3.95
CA ILE A 245 21.70 -10.81 -2.61
C ILE A 245 23.08 -11.34 -2.26
N GLN A 246 23.58 -10.93 -1.11
CA GLN A 246 24.82 -11.44 -0.53
C GLN A 246 24.47 -12.36 0.65
N ALA A 247 24.87 -13.62 0.55
CA ALA A 247 24.68 -14.63 1.59
C ALA A 247 25.56 -14.35 2.82
#